data_2b9b99435262c102906374339276e2c9
#
_entry.id   2b9b99435262c102906374339276e2c9
#
_cell.length_a   1.000
_cell.length_b   1.000
_cell.length_c   1.000
_cell.angle_alpha   90.00
_cell.angle_beta   90.00
_cell.angle_gamma   90.00
#
_symmetry.space_group_name_H-M   'P 1'
#
loop_
_entity.id
_entity.type
_entity.pdbx_description
1 polymer ?
#
loop_
_entity_poly.entity_id
_entity_poly.type
_entity_poly.pdbx_seq_one_letter_code
_entity_poly.pdbx_strand_id
1 'polypeptide(L)'
;MADRADGYFAKQLGLITLEQTVECGISSRTRERRCASGDWDRPHPRVYRSRAYAVSHEQRLLAATLSAGPHAAVSHHAAAS
;
A
#
# COMPACT_ATOMS: atom_id res chain seq x y z
N MET A 1 2.35 0.52 21.36
CA MET A 1 1.25 1.26 20.72
C MET A 1 1.25 0.96 19.22
N ALA A 2 0.09 0.61 18.69
CA ALA A 2 0.00 0.27 17.28
C ALA A 2 0.13 1.54 16.41
N ASP A 3 0.86 1.41 15.31
CA ASP A 3 0.93 2.47 14.33
C ASP A 3 -0.40 2.61 13.61
N ARG A 4 -0.67 3.82 13.13
CA ARG A 4 -1.86 4.03 12.30
C ARG A 4 -1.79 3.18 11.03
N ALA A 5 -0.58 2.88 10.58
CA ALA A 5 -0.39 2.00 9.43
C ALA A 5 -0.92 0.59 9.68
N ASP A 6 -0.84 0.11 10.90
CA ASP A 6 -1.36 -1.23 11.23
C ASP A 6 -2.85 -1.34 10.93
N GLY A 7 -3.59 -0.27 11.13
CA GLY A 7 -5.01 -0.23 10.80
C GLY A 7 -5.26 -0.42 9.30
N TYR A 8 -4.44 0.22 8.48
CA TYR A 8 -4.52 0.03 7.03
C TYR A 8 -4.13 -1.38 6.62
N PHE A 9 -3.04 -1.90 7.19
CA PHE A 9 -2.63 -3.26 6.88
C PHE A 9 -3.73 -4.27 7.21
N ALA A 10 -4.36 -4.12 8.36
CA ALA A 10 -5.42 -5.04 8.75
C ALA A 10 -6.62 -4.99 7.81
N LYS A 11 -6.95 -3.81 7.31
CA LYS A 11 -8.10 -3.63 6.41
C LYS A 11 -7.78 -3.99 4.97
N GLN A 12 -6.52 -3.92 4.58
CA GLN A 12 -6.10 -4.02 3.19
C GLN A 12 -5.21 -5.23 2.94
N LEU A 13 -5.38 -6.29 3.69
CA LEU A 13 -4.66 -7.55 3.49
C LEU A 13 -3.13 -7.38 3.60
N GLY A 14 -2.72 -6.46 4.45
CA GLY A 14 -1.30 -6.20 4.67
C GLY A 14 -0.70 -5.18 3.71
N LEU A 15 -1.53 -4.39 3.03
CA LEU A 15 -1.09 -3.39 2.08
C LEU A 15 -1.34 -1.98 2.61
N ILE A 16 -0.50 -1.05 2.17
CA ILE A 16 -0.69 0.37 2.44
C ILE A 16 -0.16 1.15 1.24
N THR A 17 -0.84 2.22 0.87
CA THR A 17 -0.39 3.06 -0.24
C THR A 17 0.56 4.13 0.26
N LEU A 18 1.31 4.72 -0.69
CA LEU A 18 2.21 5.83 -0.38
C LEU A 18 1.44 6.98 0.29
N GLU A 19 0.28 7.33 -0.26
CA GLU A 19 -0.53 8.41 0.30
C GLU A 19 -0.96 8.09 1.73
N GLN A 20 -1.34 6.84 1.98
CA GLN A 20 -1.73 6.42 3.31
C GLN A 20 -0.57 6.49 4.30
N THR A 21 0.65 6.19 3.86
CA THR A 21 1.81 6.34 4.74
C THR A 21 2.05 7.80 5.10
N VAL A 22 1.83 8.70 4.16
CA VAL A 22 1.95 10.14 4.42
C VAL A 22 0.91 10.58 5.44
N GLU A 23 -0.33 10.11 5.29
CA GLU A 23 -1.39 10.40 6.25
C GLU A 23 -1.04 9.92 7.65
N CYS A 24 -0.35 8.80 7.76
CA CYS A 24 0.07 8.24 9.03
C CYS A 24 1.29 8.96 9.62
N GLY A 25 1.85 9.91 8.90
CA GLY A 25 3.03 10.61 9.35
C GLY A 25 4.32 9.83 9.16
N ILE A 26 4.32 8.84 8.28
CA ILE A 26 5.51 8.04 8.00
C ILE A 26 6.33 8.73 6.90
N SER A 27 7.55 9.12 7.24
CA SER A 27 8.43 9.81 6.29
C SER A 27 8.98 8.86 5.24
N SER A 28 9.48 9.42 4.15
CA SER A 28 10.11 8.61 3.10
C SER A 28 11.31 7.84 3.64
N ARG A 29 12.07 8.45 4.55
CA ARG A 29 13.21 7.79 5.18
C ARG A 29 12.76 6.56 5.95
N THR A 30 11.66 6.66 6.69
CA THR A 30 11.14 5.54 7.45
C THR A 30 10.65 4.44 6.52
N ARG A 31 9.96 4.81 5.43
CA ARG A 31 9.52 3.83 4.44
C ARG A 31 10.70 3.07 3.85
N GLU A 32 11.73 3.80 3.45
CA GLU A 32 12.93 3.19 2.88
C GLU A 32 13.62 2.28 3.88
N ARG A 33 13.70 2.70 5.13
CA ARG A 33 14.31 1.91 6.19
C ARG A 33 13.56 0.60 6.39
N ARG A 34 12.23 0.64 6.41
CA ARG A 34 11.42 -0.56 6.60
C ARG A 34 11.54 -1.51 5.43
N CYS A 35 11.64 -0.99 4.22
CA CYS A 35 11.89 -1.82 3.05
C CYS A 35 13.28 -2.44 3.09
N ALA A 36 14.28 -1.67 3.48
CA ALA A 36 15.66 -2.15 3.55
C ALA A 36 15.83 -3.20 4.65
N SER A 37 15.14 -3.04 5.77
CA SER A 37 15.23 -3.99 6.88
C SER A 37 14.47 -5.29 6.62
N GLY A 38 13.63 -5.31 5.59
CA GLY A 38 12.82 -6.47 5.28
C GLY A 38 11.48 -6.50 5.96
N ASP A 39 11.11 -5.45 6.69
CA ASP A 39 9.80 -5.39 7.32
C ASP A 39 8.68 -5.18 6.30
N TRP A 40 8.99 -4.45 5.25
CA TRP A 40 8.03 -4.14 4.20
C TRP A 40 8.57 -4.56 2.84
N ASP A 41 7.65 -4.88 1.94
CA ASP A 41 7.91 -5.11 0.54
C ASP A 41 7.25 -4.01 -0.28
N ARG A 42 7.65 -3.91 -1.53
CA ARG A 42 7.11 -2.88 -2.41
C ARG A 42 6.67 -3.53 -3.73
N PRO A 43 5.49 -4.19 -3.74
CA PRO A 43 5.01 -4.87 -4.95
C PRO A 43 4.75 -3.93 -6.11
N HIS A 44 4.42 -2.68 -5.81
CA HIS A 44 4.22 -1.64 -6.82
C HIS A 44 4.84 -0.34 -6.31
N PRO A 45 5.18 0.61 -7.21
CA PRO A 45 5.88 1.84 -6.79
C PRO A 45 5.17 2.66 -5.71
N ARG A 46 3.85 2.56 -5.65
CA ARG A 46 3.06 3.34 -4.69
C ARG A 46 2.37 2.49 -3.65
N VAL A 47 2.71 1.21 -3.58
CA VAL A 47 2.07 0.28 -2.65
C VAL A 47 3.14 -0.46 -1.87
N TYR A 48 2.97 -0.52 -0.57
CA TYR A 48 3.86 -1.26 0.32
C TYR A 48 3.10 -2.42 0.95
N ARG A 49 3.79 -3.49 1.20
CA ARG A 49 3.22 -4.68 1.83
C ARG A 49 4.00 -4.99 3.09
N SER A 50 3.27 -5.21 4.19
CA SER A 50 3.89 -5.70 5.42
C SER A 50 4.24 -7.17 5.26
N ARG A 51 5.47 -7.54 5.54
CA ARG A 51 5.91 -8.93 5.42
C ARG A 51 5.34 -9.82 6.51
N ALA A 52 4.69 -9.23 7.50
CA ALA A 52 3.97 -9.99 8.51
C ALA A 52 2.70 -10.65 7.96
N TYR A 53 2.24 -10.21 6.79
CA TYR A 53 1.03 -10.74 6.16
C TYR A 53 1.41 -11.65 4.99
N ALA A 54 0.72 -12.78 4.89
CA ALA A 54 0.97 -13.74 3.82
C ALA A 54 0.54 -13.18 2.47
N VAL A 55 1.27 -13.58 1.42
CA VAL A 55 0.89 -13.24 0.06
C VAL A 55 -0.31 -14.10 -0.33
N SER A 56 -1.33 -13.47 -0.92
CA SER A 56 -2.51 -14.17 -1.41
C SER A 56 -2.93 -13.58 -2.75
N HIS A 57 -3.79 -14.31 -3.43
CA HIS A 57 -4.33 -13.85 -4.71
C HIS A 57 -5.12 -12.55 -4.52
N GLU A 58 -5.95 -12.50 -3.50
CA GLU A 58 -6.72 -11.30 -3.18
C GLU A 58 -5.81 -10.12 -2.88
N GLN A 59 -4.73 -10.36 -2.15
CA GLN A 59 -3.77 -9.31 -1.86
C GLN A 59 -3.15 -8.75 -3.13
N ARG A 60 -2.80 -9.63 -4.08
CA ARG A 60 -2.21 -9.19 -5.34
C ARG A 60 -3.18 -8.35 -6.16
N LEU A 61 -4.43 -8.76 -6.21
CA LEU A 61 -5.46 -8.00 -6.91
C LEU A 61 -5.65 -6.62 -6.26
N LEU A 62 -5.70 -6.61 -4.95
CA LEU A 62 -5.86 -5.35 -4.23
C LEU A 62 -4.64 -4.45 -4.43
N ALA A 63 -3.44 -5.02 -4.44
CA ALA A 63 -2.22 -4.25 -4.65
C ALA A 63 -2.25 -3.56 -6.02
N ALA A 64 -2.66 -4.28 -7.05
CA ALA A 64 -2.79 -3.70 -8.39
C ALA A 64 -3.82 -2.57 -8.40
N THR A 65 -4.95 -2.78 -7.75
CA THR A 65 -6.00 -1.77 -7.65
C THR A 65 -5.49 -0.53 -6.93
N LEU A 66 -4.80 -0.72 -5.81
CA LEU A 66 -4.28 0.40 -5.03
C LEU A 66 -3.17 1.14 -5.77
N SER A 67 -2.37 0.42 -6.56
CA SER A 67 -1.30 1.07 -7.31
C SER A 67 -1.85 1.94 -8.43
N ALA A 68 -2.98 1.56 -9.00
CA ALA A 68 -3.65 2.37 -10.00
C ALA A 68 -4.21 3.66 -9.41
N GLY A 69 -4.58 3.61 -8.12
CA GLY A 69 -5.09 4.77 -7.42
C GLY A 69 -6.54 5.08 -7.78
N PRO A 70 -7.23 5.79 -6.92
CA PRO A 70 -8.63 6.12 -7.19
C PRO A 70 -8.81 7.03 -8.40
N HIS A 71 -7.87 7.92 -8.63
CA HIS A 71 -7.94 8.83 -9.77
C HIS A 71 -7.78 8.08 -11.09
N ALA A 72 -6.86 7.13 -11.13
CA ALA A 72 -6.65 6.36 -12.34
C ALA A 72 -7.90 5.56 -12.70
N ALA A 73 -8.54 4.95 -11.71
CA ALA A 73 -9.75 4.18 -11.93
C ALA A 73 -10.87 5.08 -12.45
N VAL A 74 -11.06 6.23 -11.83
CA VAL A 74 -12.12 7.16 -12.24
C VAL A 74 -11.81 7.74 -13.61
N SER A 75 -10.59 8.18 -13.83
CA SER A 75 -10.19 8.75 -15.10
C SER A 75 -10.35 7.76 -16.23
N HIS A 76 -9.95 6.53 -16.00
CA HIS A 76 -10.06 5.50 -17.00
C HIS A 76 -11.52 5.27 -17.37
N HIS A 77 -12.37 5.24 -16.41
CA HIS A 77 -13.78 5.03 -16.64
C HIS A 77 -14.39 6.19 -17.43
N ALA A 78 -14.04 7.38 -17.03
CA ALA A 78 -14.51 8.57 -17.74
C ALA A 78 -14.00 8.58 -19.17
N ALA A 79 -12.77 8.19 -19.37
CA ALA A 79 -12.19 8.13 -20.72
C ALA A 79 -12.85 7.06 -21.56
N ALA A 80 -13.21 5.96 -20.94
CA ALA A 80 -13.89 4.88 -21.65
C ALA A 80 -15.30 5.27 -22.05
N SER A 81 -15.92 6.09 -21.26
CA SER A 81 -17.24 6.58 -21.60
C SER A 81 -17.15 7.83 -22.47
#